data_af6ea0a92ae267269168acffe109db62
#
_entry.id   af6ea0a92ae267269168acffe109db62
#
_cell.length_a   1.000
_cell.length_b   1.000
_cell.length_c   1.000
_cell.angle_alpha   90.00
_cell.angle_beta   90.00
_cell.angle_gamma   90.00
#
_symmetry.space_group_name_H-M   'P 1'
#
loop_
_entity.id
_entity.type
_entity.pdbx_description
1 polymer ?
#
loop_
_entity_poly.entity_id
_entity_poly.type
_entity_poly.pdbx_seq_one_letter_code
_entity_poly.pdbx_strand_id
1 'polypeptide(L)'
;QKVQEKPYWRDVGTLKAFFEANMDLRATTPHLDLYNTKWPIYNYHFSLPPAKFVHNEEVDVHGLPRIGKAINSIVCDGCIVSGSTVTNSILFNSVFVHSYATVHNSILLNDVDIGEHCRIRNAIIDKHNIIPPGTTIGYNREEDEKHYIVTDLGPEYGPDAWLTVIPKDRHYLQLELPKSLETHDENPK
;
A
#
# COMPACT_ATOMS: atom_id res chain seq x y z
N GLN A 1 -12.11 16.72 25.67
CA GLN A 1 -12.09 15.27 25.87
C GLN A 1 -10.84 14.92 26.65
N LYS A 2 -10.98 14.24 27.80
CA LYS A 2 -9.83 13.72 28.54
C LYS A 2 -9.28 12.56 27.69
N VAL A 3 -8.13 12.76 27.09
CA VAL A 3 -7.36 11.67 26.49
C VAL A 3 -7.03 10.71 27.63
N GLN A 4 -7.59 9.52 27.58
CA GLN A 4 -7.34 8.49 28.57
C GLN A 4 -5.91 7.98 28.32
N GLU A 5 -4.95 8.39 29.15
CA GLU A 5 -3.56 7.93 29.12
C GLU A 5 -3.49 6.47 29.56
N LYS A 6 -3.99 5.56 28.73
CA LYS A 6 -3.71 4.14 28.88
C LYS A 6 -2.38 3.85 28.23
N PRO A 7 -1.45 3.15 28.92
CA PRO A 7 -0.22 2.73 28.30
C PRO A 7 -0.54 1.89 27.05
N TYR A 8 0.02 2.28 25.91
CA TYR A 8 -0.15 1.55 24.67
C TYR A 8 0.96 0.50 24.56
N TRP A 9 0.56 -0.73 24.41
CA TRP A 9 1.44 -1.85 24.05
C TRP A 9 0.66 -2.81 23.15
N ARG A 10 1.30 -3.28 22.07
CA ARG A 10 0.72 -4.26 21.16
C ARG A 10 1.80 -5.19 20.65
N ASP A 11 1.54 -6.49 20.72
CA ASP A 11 2.40 -7.49 20.08
C ASP A 11 2.22 -7.42 18.54
N VAL A 12 3.34 -7.44 17.81
CA VAL A 12 3.40 -7.46 16.35
C VAL A 12 4.23 -8.65 15.83
N GLY A 13 4.32 -9.71 16.62
CA GLY A 13 5.11 -10.90 16.32
C GLY A 13 4.60 -11.75 15.15
N THR A 14 3.41 -11.48 14.62
CA THR A 14 2.86 -12.15 13.43
C THR A 14 2.50 -11.14 12.34
N LEU A 15 2.47 -11.58 11.07
CA LEU A 15 2.07 -10.73 9.94
C LEU A 15 0.67 -10.15 10.14
N LYS A 16 -0.27 -10.96 10.65
CA LYS A 16 -1.62 -10.50 10.98
C LYS A 16 -1.59 -9.43 12.07
N ALA A 17 -0.90 -9.67 13.19
CA ALA A 17 -0.80 -8.71 14.29
C ALA A 17 -0.14 -7.39 13.85
N PHE A 18 0.90 -7.46 13.00
CA PHE A 18 1.52 -6.28 12.38
C PHE A 18 0.52 -5.53 11.50
N PHE A 19 -0.21 -6.25 10.64
CA PHE A 19 -1.24 -5.66 9.79
C PHE A 19 -2.31 -4.93 10.61
N GLU A 20 -2.90 -5.61 11.60
CA GLU A 20 -3.95 -5.06 12.46
C GLU A 20 -3.48 -3.85 13.27
N ALA A 21 -2.23 -3.90 13.80
CA ALA A 21 -1.67 -2.78 14.55
C ALA A 21 -1.54 -1.52 13.69
N ASN A 22 -1.10 -1.66 12.44
CA ASN A 22 -1.03 -0.55 11.50
C ASN A 22 -2.42 -0.08 11.09
N MET A 23 -3.32 -0.99 10.78
CA MET A 23 -4.68 -0.64 10.33
C MET A 23 -5.50 0.06 11.41
N ASP A 24 -5.22 -0.17 12.71
CA ASP A 24 -5.82 0.56 13.82
C ASP A 24 -5.49 2.06 13.78
N LEU A 25 -4.28 2.45 13.32
CA LEU A 25 -3.85 3.85 13.27
C LEU A 25 -4.77 4.74 12.42
N ARG A 26 -5.45 4.18 11.41
CA ARG A 26 -6.40 4.89 10.54
C ARG A 26 -7.81 4.97 11.11
N ALA A 27 -8.10 4.28 12.22
CA ALA A 27 -9.42 4.29 12.83
C ALA A 27 -9.81 5.71 13.29
N THR A 28 -11.11 6.00 13.35
CA THR A 28 -11.63 7.30 13.84
C THR A 28 -11.17 7.58 15.28
N THR A 29 -11.05 6.53 16.09
CA THR A 29 -10.55 6.58 17.47
C THR A 29 -9.50 5.50 17.65
N PRO A 30 -8.26 5.71 17.17
CA PRO A 30 -7.21 4.71 17.25
C PRO A 30 -6.75 4.50 18.69
N HIS A 31 -6.23 3.32 19.01
CA HIS A 31 -5.63 3.06 20.32
C HIS A 31 -4.35 3.87 20.52
N LEU A 32 -3.58 4.09 19.45
CA LEU A 32 -2.42 4.99 19.42
C LEU A 32 -2.73 6.19 18.53
N ASP A 33 -2.83 7.37 19.12
CA ASP A 33 -3.08 8.61 18.38
C ASP A 33 -1.74 9.23 17.93
N LEU A 34 -1.43 9.09 16.64
CA LEU A 34 -0.23 9.68 16.02
C LEU A 34 -0.26 11.22 15.99
N TYR A 35 -1.44 11.82 16.12
CA TYR A 35 -1.64 13.27 16.06
C TYR A 35 -1.63 13.92 17.46
N ASN A 36 -1.29 13.17 18.50
CA ASN A 36 -1.20 13.69 19.86
C ASN A 36 0.05 14.59 20.04
N THR A 37 -0.14 15.89 19.92
CA THR A 37 0.94 16.89 20.06
C THR A 37 1.53 16.98 21.47
N LYS A 38 0.86 16.44 22.48
CA LYS A 38 1.37 16.40 23.87
C LYS A 38 2.34 15.23 24.10
N TRP A 39 2.30 14.23 23.24
CA TRP A 39 3.21 13.09 23.26
C TRP A 39 3.66 12.77 21.83
N PRO A 40 4.49 13.64 21.22
CA PRO A 40 4.93 13.46 19.85
C PRO A 40 5.86 12.25 19.75
N ILE A 41 5.64 11.46 18.71
CA ILE A 41 6.54 10.37 18.34
C ILE A 41 7.59 10.94 17.40
N TYR A 42 8.83 11.02 17.87
CA TYR A 42 9.95 11.50 17.07
C TYR A 42 10.51 10.36 16.23
N ASN A 43 10.63 10.60 14.94
CA ASN A 43 11.21 9.70 13.98
C ASN A 43 12.17 10.47 13.06
N TYR A 44 12.97 9.75 12.29
CA TYR A 44 13.77 10.35 11.23
C TYR A 44 12.85 10.83 10.12
N HIS A 45 12.91 12.14 9.84
CA HIS A 45 12.10 12.76 8.79
C HIS A 45 12.96 13.04 7.56
N PHE A 46 12.56 12.49 6.44
CA PHE A 46 13.04 12.96 5.14
C PHE A 46 12.28 14.26 4.79
N SER A 47 12.99 15.22 4.18
CA SER A 47 12.32 16.38 3.59
C SER A 47 11.65 15.95 2.29
N LEU A 48 10.41 15.52 2.36
CA LEU A 48 9.59 15.09 1.23
C LEU A 48 8.50 16.12 0.92
N PRO A 49 8.06 16.23 -0.35
CA PRO A 49 6.92 17.07 -0.68
C PRO A 49 5.63 16.47 -0.10
N PRO A 50 4.58 17.28 0.10
CA PRO A 50 3.29 16.77 0.53
C PRO A 50 2.71 15.75 -0.46
N ALA A 51 1.83 14.88 0.03
CA ALA A 51 1.10 13.94 -0.81
C ALA A 51 0.27 14.64 -1.88
N LYS A 52 0.25 14.09 -3.10
CA LYS A 52 -0.43 14.65 -4.27
C LYS A 52 -1.51 13.72 -4.79
N PHE A 53 -2.71 14.26 -4.99
CA PHE A 53 -3.83 13.58 -5.65
C PHE A 53 -4.03 14.21 -7.02
N VAL A 54 -4.04 13.39 -8.07
CA VAL A 54 -4.15 13.87 -9.45
C VAL A 54 -5.54 13.57 -9.98
N HIS A 55 -6.18 14.59 -10.49
CA HIS A 55 -7.43 14.51 -11.26
C HIS A 55 -7.15 14.97 -12.70
N ASN A 56 -7.63 14.21 -13.67
CA ASN A 56 -7.65 14.62 -15.06
C ASN A 56 -9.04 14.35 -15.64
N GLU A 57 -9.54 15.23 -16.50
CA GLU A 57 -10.82 15.08 -17.18
C GLU A 57 -10.81 13.98 -18.26
N GLU A 58 -9.62 13.53 -18.66
CA GLU A 58 -9.49 12.39 -19.57
C GLU A 58 -10.10 11.13 -18.95
N VAL A 59 -10.89 10.45 -19.73
CA VAL A 59 -11.44 9.14 -19.41
C VAL A 59 -10.65 8.05 -20.13
N ASP A 60 -10.57 6.87 -19.56
CA ASP A 60 -9.97 5.74 -20.23
C ASP A 60 -10.86 5.22 -21.37
N VAL A 61 -10.38 4.17 -22.07
CA VAL A 61 -11.13 3.52 -23.16
C VAL A 61 -12.47 2.91 -22.73
N HIS A 62 -12.68 2.78 -21.41
CA HIS A 62 -13.92 2.27 -20.80
C HIS A 62 -14.80 3.42 -20.23
N GLY A 63 -14.42 4.68 -20.44
CA GLY A 63 -15.15 5.84 -19.93
C GLY A 63 -14.98 6.09 -18.43
N LEU A 64 -13.95 5.49 -17.78
CA LEU A 64 -13.71 5.70 -16.36
C LEU A 64 -12.95 7.02 -16.13
N PRO A 65 -13.42 7.86 -15.19
CA PRO A 65 -12.77 9.12 -14.89
C PRO A 65 -11.44 8.88 -14.16
N ARG A 66 -10.42 9.63 -14.55
CA ARG A 66 -9.09 9.60 -13.93
C ARG A 66 -9.07 10.49 -12.68
N ILE A 67 -9.61 9.99 -11.58
CA ILE A 67 -9.70 10.73 -10.31
C ILE A 67 -8.89 10.03 -9.23
N GLY A 68 -7.80 10.66 -8.79
CA GLY A 68 -7.01 10.22 -7.63
C GLY A 68 -7.75 10.52 -6.33
N LYS A 69 -8.03 9.49 -5.52
CA LYS A 69 -8.72 9.65 -4.24
C LYS A 69 -8.25 8.64 -3.20
N ALA A 70 -8.25 9.09 -1.94
CA ALA A 70 -8.05 8.21 -0.79
C ALA A 70 -9.21 8.40 0.20
N ILE A 71 -9.79 7.28 0.67
CA ILE A 71 -10.93 7.28 1.59
C ILE A 71 -10.56 6.41 2.80
N ASN A 72 -10.76 6.96 4.01
CA ASN A 72 -10.46 6.28 5.27
C ASN A 72 -9.04 5.67 5.26
N SER A 73 -8.05 6.47 4.85
CA SER A 73 -6.68 6.03 4.60
C SER A 73 -5.68 7.03 5.19
N ILE A 74 -4.48 6.55 5.53
CA ILE A 74 -3.35 7.41 5.87
C ILE A 74 -2.44 7.47 4.63
N VAL A 75 -2.08 8.68 4.22
CA VAL A 75 -1.19 8.91 3.07
C VAL A 75 -0.07 9.82 3.53
N CYS A 76 1.15 9.28 3.57
CA CYS A 76 2.34 10.00 4.03
C CYS A 76 2.93 10.91 2.94
N ASP A 77 3.95 11.69 3.33
CA ASP A 77 4.63 12.63 2.44
C ASP A 77 5.28 11.95 1.24
N GLY A 78 5.39 12.67 0.15
CA GLY A 78 5.97 12.18 -1.11
C GLY A 78 5.05 11.28 -1.94
N CYS A 79 3.90 10.87 -1.42
CA CYS A 79 2.99 10.00 -2.16
C CYS A 79 2.33 10.70 -3.34
N ILE A 80 2.09 9.93 -4.42
CA ILE A 80 1.30 10.37 -5.58
C ILE A 80 0.20 9.35 -5.83
N VAL A 81 -1.05 9.79 -5.80
CA VAL A 81 -2.23 9.00 -6.17
C VAL A 81 -2.78 9.55 -7.47
N SER A 82 -2.37 8.92 -8.60
CA SER A 82 -2.63 9.42 -9.95
C SER A 82 -3.84 8.73 -10.58
N GLY A 83 -5.03 9.33 -10.42
CA GLY A 83 -6.23 8.78 -11.07
C GLY A 83 -6.64 7.38 -10.59
N SER A 84 -6.30 7.04 -9.36
CA SER A 84 -6.54 5.74 -8.74
C SER A 84 -7.39 5.87 -7.47
N THR A 85 -7.92 4.75 -6.99
CA THR A 85 -8.73 4.71 -5.78
C THR A 85 -8.02 3.93 -4.67
N VAL A 86 -7.74 4.62 -3.56
CA VAL A 86 -7.18 4.05 -2.33
C VAL A 86 -8.25 4.06 -1.25
N THR A 87 -8.54 2.92 -0.64
CA THR A 87 -9.56 2.81 0.41
C THR A 87 -9.06 1.96 1.56
N ASN A 88 -9.36 2.39 2.78
CA ASN A 88 -8.99 1.64 4.00
C ASN A 88 -7.52 1.23 4.05
N SER A 89 -6.60 2.06 3.60
CA SER A 89 -5.21 1.66 3.38
C SER A 89 -4.23 2.65 4.02
N ILE A 90 -2.98 2.22 4.15
CA ILE A 90 -1.89 3.05 4.62
C ILE A 90 -0.81 3.08 3.56
N LEU A 91 -0.49 4.27 3.08
CA LEU A 91 0.61 4.55 2.16
C LEU A 91 1.72 5.25 2.93
N PHE A 92 2.86 4.59 3.06
CA PHE A 92 4.07 5.17 3.62
C PHE A 92 4.72 6.14 2.64
N ASN A 93 5.86 6.68 2.99
CA ASN A 93 6.49 7.74 2.21
C ASN A 93 6.82 7.33 0.76
N SER A 94 6.66 8.26 -0.17
CA SER A 94 7.06 8.12 -1.57
C SER A 94 6.36 6.98 -2.33
N VAL A 95 5.16 6.59 -1.92
CA VAL A 95 4.38 5.58 -2.66
C VAL A 95 3.75 6.23 -3.90
N PHE A 96 3.90 5.57 -5.04
CA PHE A 96 3.21 5.97 -6.26
C PHE A 96 2.14 4.95 -6.65
N VAL A 97 0.91 5.42 -6.79
CA VAL A 97 -0.20 4.62 -7.30
C VAL A 97 -0.65 5.20 -8.64
N HIS A 98 -0.36 4.48 -9.71
CA HIS A 98 -0.65 4.90 -11.09
C HIS A 98 -2.14 4.83 -11.42
N SER A 99 -2.51 5.33 -12.61
CA SER A 99 -3.88 5.52 -13.06
C SER A 99 -4.70 4.23 -13.05
N TYR A 100 -5.97 4.35 -12.70
CA TYR A 100 -6.96 3.28 -12.72
C TYR A 100 -6.66 2.10 -11.78
N ALA A 101 -5.61 2.19 -10.97
CA ALA A 101 -5.33 1.18 -9.96
C ALA A 101 -6.31 1.30 -8.78
N THR A 102 -6.57 0.19 -8.10
CA THR A 102 -7.37 0.12 -6.88
C THR A 102 -6.58 -0.54 -5.77
N VAL A 103 -6.49 0.16 -4.64
CA VAL A 103 -5.84 -0.35 -3.42
C VAL A 103 -6.86 -0.35 -2.29
N HIS A 104 -7.12 -1.51 -1.72
CA HIS A 104 -8.11 -1.68 -0.66
C HIS A 104 -7.52 -2.47 0.51
N ASN A 105 -7.77 -1.98 1.74
CA ASN A 105 -7.40 -2.67 2.99
C ASN A 105 -5.94 -3.18 2.96
N SER A 106 -4.99 -2.30 2.60
CA SER A 106 -3.60 -2.69 2.34
C SER A 106 -2.61 -1.70 2.96
N ILE A 107 -1.40 -2.17 3.18
CA ILE A 107 -0.27 -1.39 3.68
C ILE A 107 0.81 -1.41 2.60
N LEU A 108 1.13 -0.23 2.07
CA LEU A 108 2.21 -0.03 1.11
C LEU A 108 3.35 0.68 1.83
N LEU A 109 4.51 0.03 1.96
CA LEU A 109 5.68 0.61 2.61
C LEU A 109 6.41 1.58 1.68
N ASN A 110 7.51 2.17 2.16
CA ASN A 110 8.21 3.25 1.46
C ASN A 110 8.62 2.86 0.03
N ASP A 111 8.51 3.82 -0.88
CA ASP A 111 9.00 3.72 -2.26
C ASP A 111 8.38 2.56 -3.06
N VAL A 112 7.13 2.19 -2.72
CA VAL A 112 6.36 1.21 -3.50
C VAL A 112 5.74 1.90 -4.70
N ASP A 113 5.88 1.28 -5.88
CA ASP A 113 5.29 1.73 -7.14
C ASP A 113 4.22 0.72 -7.59
N ILE A 114 2.98 1.17 -7.71
CA ILE A 114 1.84 0.36 -8.15
C ILE A 114 1.45 0.77 -9.57
N GLY A 115 1.71 -0.10 -10.53
CA GLY A 115 1.43 0.12 -11.95
C GLY A 115 -0.06 0.37 -12.25
N GLU A 116 -0.31 0.82 -13.47
CA GLU A 116 -1.66 1.12 -13.95
C GLU A 116 -2.56 -0.12 -13.94
N HIS A 117 -3.86 0.09 -13.68
CA HIS A 117 -4.89 -0.97 -13.67
C HIS A 117 -4.64 -2.11 -12.67
N CYS A 118 -3.71 -1.94 -11.70
CA CYS A 118 -3.52 -2.90 -10.64
C CYS A 118 -4.73 -2.99 -9.71
N ARG A 119 -4.97 -4.18 -9.19
CA ARG A 119 -6.01 -4.45 -8.19
C ARG A 119 -5.38 -5.09 -6.97
N ILE A 120 -5.27 -4.33 -5.88
CA ILE A 120 -4.62 -4.76 -4.64
C ILE A 120 -5.65 -4.80 -3.52
N ARG A 121 -5.71 -5.91 -2.81
CA ARG A 121 -6.60 -6.06 -1.65
C ARG A 121 -5.94 -6.93 -0.57
N ASN A 122 -6.15 -6.55 0.71
CA ASN A 122 -5.62 -7.28 1.86
C ASN A 122 -4.13 -7.63 1.69
N ALA A 123 -3.30 -6.63 1.46
CA ALA A 123 -1.89 -6.86 1.17
C ALA A 123 -0.97 -6.01 2.04
N ILE A 124 0.21 -6.55 2.34
CA ILE A 124 1.36 -5.78 2.79
C ILE A 124 2.40 -5.86 1.67
N ILE A 125 2.78 -4.71 1.13
CA ILE A 125 3.83 -4.61 0.12
C ILE A 125 5.02 -3.90 0.76
N ASP A 126 6.13 -4.61 0.90
CA ASP A 126 7.34 -4.08 1.52
C ASP A 126 8.06 -3.09 0.58
N LYS A 127 9.04 -2.40 1.13
CA LYS A 127 9.73 -1.25 0.53
C LYS A 127 10.33 -1.55 -0.85
N HIS A 128 10.33 -0.52 -1.71
CA HIS A 128 11.01 -0.51 -3.00
C HIS A 128 10.48 -1.55 -4.00
N ASN A 129 9.30 -2.10 -3.78
CA ASN A 129 8.66 -3.00 -4.72
C ASN A 129 8.00 -2.22 -5.87
N ILE A 130 8.18 -2.72 -7.08
CA ILE A 130 7.50 -2.23 -8.29
C ILE A 130 6.52 -3.31 -8.72
N ILE A 131 5.23 -3.00 -8.65
CA ILE A 131 4.16 -3.91 -9.07
C ILE A 131 3.79 -3.59 -10.52
N PRO A 132 3.99 -4.53 -11.45
CA PRO A 132 3.73 -4.32 -12.88
C PRO A 132 2.26 -3.94 -13.17
N PRO A 133 1.99 -3.17 -14.24
CA PRO A 133 0.64 -2.83 -14.64
C PRO A 133 -0.27 -4.05 -14.81
N GLY A 134 -1.54 -3.92 -14.42
CA GLY A 134 -2.55 -4.97 -14.53
C GLY A 134 -2.45 -6.09 -13.49
N THR A 135 -1.47 -6.04 -12.58
CA THR A 135 -1.31 -7.07 -11.55
C THR A 135 -2.50 -7.09 -10.59
N THR A 136 -2.95 -8.30 -10.24
CA THR A 136 -4.03 -8.52 -9.27
C THR A 136 -3.49 -9.28 -8.06
N ILE A 137 -3.68 -8.74 -6.85
CA ILE A 137 -3.20 -9.30 -5.57
C ILE A 137 -4.35 -9.31 -4.56
N GLY A 138 -4.52 -10.42 -3.83
CA GLY A 138 -5.56 -10.56 -2.81
C GLY A 138 -6.94 -10.97 -3.36
N TYR A 139 -7.04 -11.38 -4.60
CA TYR A 139 -8.30 -11.78 -5.25
C TYR A 139 -8.36 -13.26 -5.63
N ASN A 140 -7.24 -13.91 -5.82
CA ASN A 140 -7.15 -15.35 -6.08
C ASN A 140 -6.07 -15.93 -5.16
N ARG A 141 -6.50 -16.69 -4.14
CA ARG A 141 -5.60 -17.25 -3.12
C ARG A 141 -4.58 -18.22 -3.72
N GLU A 142 -5.03 -19.09 -4.62
CA GLU A 142 -4.15 -20.09 -5.25
C GLU A 142 -3.05 -19.42 -6.08
N GLU A 143 -3.37 -18.30 -6.72
CA GLU A 143 -2.38 -17.53 -7.48
C GLU A 143 -1.43 -16.76 -6.58
N ASP A 144 -1.96 -16.14 -5.51
CA ASP A 144 -1.14 -15.44 -4.53
C ASP A 144 -0.16 -16.40 -3.84
N GLU A 145 -0.58 -17.63 -3.48
CA GLU A 145 0.26 -18.63 -2.83
C GLU A 145 1.43 -19.13 -3.69
N LYS A 146 1.33 -19.03 -5.04
CA LYS A 146 2.44 -19.41 -5.94
C LYS A 146 3.58 -18.39 -5.93
N HIS A 147 3.26 -17.11 -5.67
CA HIS A 147 4.20 -16.01 -5.88
C HIS A 147 4.54 -15.26 -4.59
N TYR A 148 3.69 -15.32 -3.56
CA TYR A 148 3.76 -14.47 -2.38
C TYR A 148 3.58 -15.26 -1.08
N ILE A 149 3.86 -14.62 0.03
CA ILE A 149 3.56 -15.17 1.35
C ILE A 149 2.08 -14.89 1.65
N VAL A 150 1.33 -15.94 1.97
CA VAL A 150 -0.11 -15.83 2.29
C VAL A 150 -0.35 -16.32 3.71
N THR A 151 -1.18 -15.60 4.46
CA THR A 151 -1.62 -15.96 5.80
C THR A 151 -3.10 -15.62 6.00
N ASP A 152 -3.80 -16.38 6.82
CA ASP A 152 -5.21 -16.13 7.12
C ASP A 152 -5.38 -14.86 7.94
N LEU A 153 -6.37 -14.04 7.58
CA LEU A 153 -6.75 -12.85 8.34
C LEU A 153 -7.74 -13.17 9.47
N GLY A 154 -8.55 -14.19 9.29
CA GLY A 154 -9.60 -14.57 10.25
C GLY A 154 -11.01 -14.09 9.84
N PRO A 155 -12.04 -14.62 10.52
CA PRO A 155 -13.43 -14.45 10.13
C PRO A 155 -13.94 -13.00 10.23
N GLU A 156 -13.28 -12.15 11.01
CA GLU A 156 -13.60 -10.72 11.15
C GLU A 156 -13.40 -9.93 9.85
N TYR A 157 -12.58 -10.44 8.92
CA TYR A 157 -12.34 -9.86 7.59
C TYR A 157 -13.20 -10.51 6.49
N GLY A 158 -14.00 -11.50 6.85
CA GLY A 158 -14.86 -12.27 5.95
C GLY A 158 -14.49 -13.75 5.89
N PRO A 159 -15.38 -14.59 5.34
CA PRO A 159 -15.08 -16.00 5.14
C PRO A 159 -13.88 -16.14 4.22
N ASP A 160 -12.94 -16.99 4.61
CA ASP A 160 -11.71 -17.30 3.86
C ASP A 160 -10.85 -16.08 3.47
N ALA A 161 -10.90 -14.99 4.27
CA ALA A 161 -10.09 -13.82 4.04
C ALA A 161 -8.61 -14.11 4.36
N TRP A 162 -7.72 -13.71 3.45
CA TRP A 162 -6.28 -13.84 3.61
C TRP A 162 -5.55 -12.54 3.42
N LEU A 163 -4.34 -12.47 3.94
CA LEU A 163 -3.37 -11.40 3.78
C LEU A 163 -2.25 -11.88 2.88
N THR A 164 -1.99 -11.15 1.82
CA THR A 164 -0.87 -11.40 0.91
C THR A 164 0.29 -10.47 1.26
N VAL A 165 1.48 -11.02 1.44
CA VAL A 165 2.66 -10.25 1.82
C VAL A 165 3.74 -10.39 0.75
N ILE A 166 4.16 -9.26 0.21
CA ILE A 166 5.23 -9.15 -0.77
C ILE A 166 6.46 -8.60 -0.07
N PRO A 167 7.47 -9.44 0.19
CA PRO A 167 8.68 -9.03 0.88
C PRO A 167 9.54 -8.12 -0.01
N LYS A 168 10.48 -7.43 0.63
CA LYS A 168 11.51 -6.63 -0.06
C LYS A 168 12.54 -7.56 -0.74
N ASP A 169 12.12 -8.27 -1.75
CA ASP A 169 13.04 -9.09 -2.55
C ASP A 169 12.75 -8.88 -4.05
N ARG A 170 13.68 -8.21 -4.71
CA ARG A 170 13.60 -7.94 -6.15
C ARG A 170 13.56 -9.21 -7.01
N HIS A 171 13.89 -10.37 -6.45
CA HIS A 171 13.89 -11.63 -7.19
C HIS A 171 12.49 -12.11 -7.58
N TYR A 172 11.46 -11.84 -6.79
CA TYR A 172 10.09 -12.26 -7.12
C TYR A 172 9.49 -11.53 -8.32
N LEU A 173 9.88 -10.28 -8.56
CA LEU A 173 9.35 -9.48 -9.67
C LEU A 173 10.13 -9.66 -10.99
N GLN A 174 11.32 -10.26 -10.96
CA GLN A 174 12.13 -10.50 -12.16
C GLN A 174 11.68 -11.72 -12.97
N LEU A 175 10.82 -12.57 -12.42
CA LEU A 175 10.40 -13.81 -13.09
C LEU A 175 9.36 -13.64 -14.20
N GLU A 176 8.74 -12.46 -14.34
CA GLU A 176 7.65 -12.25 -15.32
C GLU A 176 7.74 -10.96 -16.16
N LEU A 177 8.83 -10.21 -16.11
CA LEU A 177 9.01 -9.14 -17.09
C LEU A 177 9.29 -9.78 -18.47
N PRO A 178 8.47 -9.47 -19.47
CA PRO A 178 8.78 -9.93 -20.83
C PRO A 178 10.15 -9.38 -21.23
N LYS A 179 11.02 -10.22 -21.79
CA LYS A 179 12.40 -9.90 -22.20
C LYS A 179 12.56 -8.68 -23.14
N SER A 180 11.46 -8.04 -23.51
CA SER A 180 11.41 -6.85 -24.36
C SER A 180 11.66 -5.53 -23.60
N LEU A 181 11.87 -5.54 -22.28
CA LEU A 181 12.15 -4.36 -21.47
C LEU A 181 13.56 -4.35 -20.87
N GLU A 182 14.43 -5.26 -21.26
CA GLU A 182 15.86 -5.09 -21.04
C GLU A 182 16.35 -3.96 -21.95
N THR A 183 16.23 -2.73 -21.46
CA THR A 183 16.83 -1.57 -22.13
C THR A 183 18.35 -1.75 -22.12
N HIS A 184 18.90 -1.75 -23.31
CA HIS A 184 20.31 -1.58 -23.58
C HIS A 184 20.86 -0.34 -22.88
N ASP A 185 21.48 -0.51 -21.73
CA ASP A 185 22.46 0.42 -21.18
C ASP A 185 23.85 -0.13 -21.48
N GLU A 186 24.16 -0.25 -22.77
CA GLU A 186 25.51 -0.28 -23.25
C GLU A 186 25.84 1.14 -23.74
N ASN A 187 26.47 1.93 -22.89
CA ASN A 187 27.20 3.13 -23.33
C ASN A 187 28.68 2.82 -23.23
N PRO A 188 29.39 2.56 -24.36
CA PRO A 188 30.82 2.47 -24.37
C PRO A 188 31.41 3.86 -24.62
N LYS A 189 32.31 4.27 -23.73
CA LYS A 189 33.30 5.36 -23.78
C LYS A 189 32.82 6.75 -23.35
#